data_8a4c02ee5ee83a88f96550068c19d779
#
_entry.id   8a4c02ee5ee83a88f96550068c19d779
#
_cell.length_a   1.000
_cell.length_b   1.000
_cell.length_c   1.000
_cell.angle_alpha   90.00
_cell.angle_beta   90.00
_cell.angle_gamma   90.00
#
_symmetry.space_group_name_H-M   'P 1'
#
loop_
_entity.id
_entity.type
_entity.pdbx_description
1 polymer ?
#
loop_
_entity_poly.entity_id
_entity_poly.type
_entity_poly.pdbx_seq_one_letter_code
_entity_poly.pdbx_strand_id
1 'polypeptide(L)'
;MNKAPAPVSGERKSVDDSLDHCRASFSSLDKLDLALGLALATVSASILLPGLGRESLANWDEAIYGVIARNLLSRPGLTLYYAGQPWFEKPPFLFWLMAASSSFFGMTEFALRLPSAFFGIGAIALQYFAARRLSGRVAGVAAAIFLLGVPQFVAYSRLAMMDVPLTVFGMLSFVLLLYADKQRWPAILAGISFGLAILTKSVAAFLFVPGLVAIALASRGFRSFWSKEMLWAAASALVIALPWHIWAALGYGRSFLDPYFFFHIVHRFAEPIEGHEGGFSYYFDLYLHNTGWLALVHAAGIAIACVIAIRQRNSRLAAVITLALGAFLIVSLQRTKIGWYLTPVYPGAALAAALSLTSLLRNTRASAIALLLGTLLAVPGIVDGRGPFVDPYNILVFSPEVRSLRNTSVFVNRVPLLYTFDVADPAPRFYLADRVESIDQQGLERLIARREAFLCLTFKSQAGEFLMNHSKANLTIVASTDYLAVIEYR
;
A
#
# COMPACT_ATOMS: atom_id res chain seq x y z
N MET A 1 33.48 70.59 1.02
CA MET A 1 32.17 70.16 1.44
C MET A 1 31.68 69.09 0.47
N ASN A 2 31.99 67.83 0.75
CA ASN A 2 31.53 66.66 -0.08
C ASN A 2 30.32 66.05 0.58
N LYS A 3 29.19 66.05 -0.10
CA LYS A 3 27.99 65.30 0.30
C LYS A 3 28.10 63.85 -0.13
N ALA A 4 27.98 62.94 0.83
CA ALA A 4 27.86 61.50 0.57
C ALA A 4 26.52 61.16 -0.07
N PRO A 5 26.44 60.17 -0.97
CA PRO A 5 25.19 59.73 -1.56
C PRO A 5 24.34 58.92 -0.57
N ALA A 6 23.01 59.13 -0.63
CA ALA A 6 22.01 58.41 0.17
C ALA A 6 21.92 56.93 -0.20
N PRO A 7 21.59 56.02 0.73
CA PRO A 7 21.49 54.61 0.43
C PRO A 7 20.20 54.30 -0.37
N VAL A 8 20.34 53.48 -1.41
CA VAL A 8 19.24 52.95 -2.25
C VAL A 8 18.37 52.02 -1.42
N SER A 9 17.16 52.46 -1.06
CA SER A 9 16.18 51.75 -0.22
C SER A 9 15.12 50.96 -1.02
N GLY A 10 15.39 50.61 -2.29
CA GLY A 10 14.41 50.05 -3.20
C GLY A 10 14.26 48.52 -3.23
N GLU A 11 15.30 47.75 -2.90
CA GLU A 11 15.28 46.31 -3.14
C GLU A 11 14.80 45.44 -1.96
N ARG A 12 14.81 45.92 -0.73
CA ARG A 12 14.31 45.14 0.41
C ARG A 12 12.80 45.07 0.53
N LYS A 13 12.05 46.05 0.00
CA LYS A 13 10.57 46.08 0.03
C LYS A 13 9.94 45.06 -0.89
N SER A 14 10.55 44.71 -2.04
CA SER A 14 9.97 43.78 -3.00
C SER A 14 10.06 42.32 -2.57
N VAL A 15 11.02 41.94 -1.73
CA VAL A 15 11.18 40.58 -1.20
C VAL A 15 10.25 40.33 -0.02
N ASP A 16 10.06 41.31 0.85
CA ASP A 16 9.12 41.22 1.97
C ASP A 16 7.65 41.23 1.51
N ASP A 17 7.30 42.06 0.52
CA ASP A 17 5.95 42.04 -0.10
C ASP A 17 5.65 40.72 -0.82
N SER A 18 6.64 40.07 -1.42
CA SER A 18 6.46 38.73 -2.02
C SER A 18 6.30 37.63 -0.98
N LEU A 19 6.97 37.75 0.17
CA LEU A 19 6.84 36.84 1.31
C LEU A 19 5.52 37.02 2.05
N ASP A 20 5.01 38.26 2.16
CA ASP A 20 3.71 38.54 2.74
C ASP A 20 2.54 38.15 1.81
N HIS A 21 2.70 38.24 0.48
CA HIS A 21 1.76 37.65 -0.47
C HIS A 21 1.74 36.10 -0.39
N CYS A 22 2.88 35.43 -0.19
CA CYS A 22 2.91 34.01 0.14
C CYS A 22 2.29 33.70 1.51
N ARG A 23 2.45 34.55 2.52
CA ARG A 23 1.81 34.39 3.84
C ARG A 23 0.30 34.59 3.81
N ALA A 24 -0.22 35.54 3.02
CA ALA A 24 -1.64 35.80 2.87
C ALA A 24 -2.38 34.70 2.06
N SER A 25 -1.68 33.92 1.24
CA SER A 25 -2.25 32.79 0.47
C SER A 25 -2.56 31.53 1.31
N PHE A 26 -2.28 31.53 2.60
CA PHE A 26 -2.58 30.43 3.52
C PHE A 26 -3.93 30.58 4.24
N SER A 27 -4.94 31.14 3.53
CA SER A 27 -6.32 31.18 4.04
C SER A 27 -6.84 29.76 4.35
N SER A 28 -7.69 29.67 5.35
CA SER A 28 -8.48 28.49 5.70
C SER A 28 -9.04 27.82 4.44
N LEU A 29 -9.14 26.49 4.46
CA LEU A 29 -9.86 25.74 3.44
C LEU A 29 -11.25 26.33 3.30
N ASP A 30 -11.63 26.70 2.07
CA ASP A 30 -12.95 27.24 1.77
C ASP A 30 -13.87 26.17 1.17
N LYS A 31 -15.12 26.56 0.90
CA LYS A 31 -16.13 25.64 0.32
C LYS A 31 -15.71 25.05 -1.02
N LEU A 32 -14.95 25.81 -1.83
CA LEU A 32 -14.44 25.33 -3.12
C LEU A 32 -13.34 24.28 -2.94
N ASP A 33 -12.46 24.45 -1.96
CA ASP A 33 -11.43 23.44 -1.65
C ASP A 33 -12.07 22.11 -1.22
N LEU A 34 -13.11 22.17 -0.39
CA LEU A 34 -13.88 20.99 0.01
C LEU A 34 -14.60 20.35 -1.17
N ALA A 35 -15.20 21.17 -2.03
CA ALA A 35 -15.89 20.69 -3.24
C ALA A 35 -14.93 20.01 -4.22
N LEU A 36 -13.73 20.58 -4.43
CA LEU A 36 -12.70 19.97 -5.28
C LEU A 36 -12.16 18.65 -4.68
N GLY A 37 -11.90 18.63 -3.38
CA GLY A 37 -11.48 17.41 -2.68
C GLY A 37 -12.55 16.30 -2.81
N LEU A 38 -13.82 16.64 -2.62
CA LEU A 38 -14.94 15.71 -2.77
C LEU A 38 -15.10 15.25 -4.23
N ALA A 39 -14.98 16.16 -5.21
CA ALA A 39 -15.04 15.80 -6.62
C ALA A 39 -13.93 14.82 -7.01
N LEU A 40 -12.69 15.05 -6.57
CA LEU A 40 -11.57 14.14 -6.79
C LEU A 40 -11.78 12.78 -6.10
N ALA A 41 -12.31 12.77 -4.88
CA ALA A 41 -12.69 11.53 -4.20
C ALA A 41 -13.79 10.78 -4.96
N THR A 42 -14.80 11.48 -5.49
CA THR A 42 -15.88 10.88 -6.30
C THR A 42 -15.34 10.30 -7.61
N VAL A 43 -14.47 11.02 -8.31
CA VAL A 43 -13.78 10.51 -9.51
C VAL A 43 -12.96 9.28 -9.17
N SER A 44 -12.19 9.32 -8.09
CA SER A 44 -11.41 8.15 -7.64
C SER A 44 -12.30 6.96 -7.31
N ALA A 45 -13.43 7.19 -6.63
CA ALA A 45 -14.40 6.14 -6.31
C ALA A 45 -14.98 5.50 -7.58
N SER A 46 -15.31 6.30 -8.61
CA SER A 46 -15.80 5.79 -9.90
C SER A 46 -14.75 4.96 -10.65
N ILE A 47 -13.47 5.13 -10.35
CA ILE A 47 -12.35 4.36 -10.92
C ILE A 47 -12.06 3.11 -10.09
N LEU A 48 -12.00 3.24 -8.76
CA LEU A 48 -11.48 2.19 -7.88
C LEU A 48 -12.53 1.16 -7.45
N LEU A 49 -13.81 1.54 -7.31
CA LEU A 49 -14.84 0.63 -6.79
C LEU A 49 -15.43 -0.33 -7.84
N PRO A 50 -15.71 0.09 -9.10
CA PRO A 50 -16.33 -0.82 -10.06
C PRO A 50 -15.50 -2.05 -10.37
N GLY A 51 -16.13 -3.23 -10.28
CA GLY A 51 -15.48 -4.51 -10.54
C GLY A 51 -14.52 -4.99 -9.45
N LEU A 52 -14.56 -4.40 -8.24
CA LEU A 52 -13.63 -4.74 -7.14
C LEU A 52 -13.69 -6.21 -6.72
N GLY A 53 -14.85 -6.84 -6.79
CA GLY A 53 -15.06 -8.27 -6.49
C GLY A 53 -15.07 -9.19 -7.72
N ARG A 54 -14.73 -8.69 -8.92
CA ARG A 54 -14.83 -9.48 -10.16
C ARG A 54 -13.77 -10.57 -10.23
N GLU A 55 -12.52 -10.20 -9.97
CA GLU A 55 -11.39 -11.11 -10.02
C GLU A 55 -11.24 -11.89 -8.72
N SER A 56 -10.74 -13.12 -8.81
CA SER A 56 -10.38 -13.93 -7.64
C SER A 56 -9.31 -13.20 -6.78
N LEU A 57 -9.20 -13.59 -5.51
CA LEU A 57 -8.08 -13.13 -4.70
C LEU A 57 -6.77 -13.61 -5.30
N ALA A 58 -5.75 -12.75 -5.32
CA ALA A 58 -4.41 -13.19 -5.67
C ALA A 58 -3.94 -14.24 -4.66
N ASN A 59 -3.27 -15.27 -5.16
CA ASN A 59 -2.68 -16.29 -4.29
C ASN A 59 -1.63 -15.62 -3.37
N TRP A 60 -1.28 -16.24 -2.26
CA TRP A 60 -0.46 -15.68 -1.18
C TRP A 60 -1.17 -14.54 -0.42
N ASP A 61 -0.70 -13.31 -0.49
CA ASP A 61 -1.11 -12.24 0.43
C ASP A 61 -2.62 -12.03 0.51
N GLU A 62 -3.34 -11.84 -0.61
CA GLU A 62 -4.79 -11.60 -0.54
C GLU A 62 -5.54 -12.82 0.00
N ALA A 63 -5.18 -14.03 -0.44
CA ALA A 63 -5.85 -15.25 0.01
C ALA A 63 -5.55 -15.55 1.49
N ILE A 64 -4.29 -15.39 1.94
CA ILE A 64 -3.90 -15.48 3.35
C ILE A 64 -4.70 -14.48 4.19
N TYR A 65 -4.75 -13.22 3.75
CA TYR A 65 -5.46 -12.15 4.47
C TYR A 65 -6.96 -12.42 4.54
N GLY A 66 -7.55 -12.96 3.46
CA GLY A 66 -8.94 -13.39 3.43
C GLY A 66 -9.22 -14.51 4.44
N VAL A 67 -8.34 -15.50 4.55
CA VAL A 67 -8.46 -16.57 5.56
C VAL A 67 -8.38 -16.00 6.97
N ILE A 68 -7.43 -15.10 7.23
CA ILE A 68 -7.26 -14.46 8.55
C ILE A 68 -8.49 -13.63 8.90
N ALA A 69 -9.01 -12.82 7.97
CA ALA A 69 -10.21 -12.01 8.17
C ALA A 69 -11.44 -12.91 8.49
N ARG A 70 -11.59 -14.05 7.79
CA ARG A 70 -12.62 -15.03 8.09
C ARG A 70 -12.48 -15.62 9.49
N ASN A 71 -11.26 -15.96 9.89
CA ASN A 71 -10.99 -16.50 11.22
C ASN A 71 -11.30 -15.47 12.32
N LEU A 72 -11.07 -14.17 12.06
CA LEU A 72 -11.45 -13.10 12.97
C LEU A 72 -12.96 -12.95 13.15
N LEU A 73 -13.77 -13.27 12.14
CA LEU A 73 -15.25 -13.27 12.29
C LEU A 73 -15.71 -14.40 13.20
N SER A 74 -15.08 -15.56 13.16
CA SER A 74 -15.42 -16.70 14.01
C SER A 74 -14.77 -16.64 15.40
N ARG A 75 -13.61 -15.96 15.50
CA ARG A 75 -12.83 -15.79 16.74
C ARG A 75 -12.34 -14.35 16.86
N PRO A 76 -13.23 -13.39 17.20
CA PRO A 76 -12.83 -12.00 17.38
C PRO A 76 -11.76 -11.84 18.47
N GLY A 77 -10.72 -11.05 18.19
CA GLY A 77 -9.67 -10.84 19.17
C GLY A 77 -8.43 -10.14 18.61
N LEU A 78 -7.36 -10.16 19.41
CA LEU A 78 -6.07 -9.55 19.06
C LEU A 78 -5.15 -10.54 18.35
N THR A 79 -5.37 -11.85 18.51
CA THR A 79 -4.60 -12.90 17.85
C THR A 79 -5.15 -13.16 16.46
N LEU A 80 -4.28 -13.08 15.46
CA LEU A 80 -4.57 -13.52 14.11
C LEU A 80 -4.31 -15.03 14.00
N TYR A 81 -5.12 -15.75 13.24
CA TYR A 81 -4.95 -17.18 13.03
C TYR A 81 -4.89 -17.51 11.54
N TYR A 82 -3.90 -18.32 11.16
CA TYR A 82 -3.79 -18.93 9.84
C TYR A 82 -3.47 -20.42 10.00
N ALA A 83 -4.09 -21.28 9.24
CA ALA A 83 -3.90 -22.73 9.31
C ALA A 83 -4.04 -23.33 10.73
N GLY A 84 -4.92 -22.74 11.56
CA GLY A 84 -5.15 -23.17 12.96
C GLY A 84 -4.11 -22.70 13.96
N GLN A 85 -3.03 -22.03 13.51
CA GLN A 85 -1.95 -21.52 14.36
C GLN A 85 -2.03 -20.01 14.51
N PRO A 86 -1.56 -19.44 15.64
CA PRO A 86 -1.32 -18.00 15.77
C PRO A 86 -0.40 -17.51 14.66
N TRP A 87 -0.76 -16.40 14.02
CA TRP A 87 -0.02 -15.84 12.90
C TRP A 87 0.39 -14.38 13.19
N PHE A 88 1.68 -14.08 13.09
CA PHE A 88 2.27 -12.81 13.52
C PHE A 88 3.13 -12.13 12.46
N GLU A 89 3.04 -12.49 11.19
CA GLU A 89 3.87 -11.86 10.16
C GLU A 89 3.53 -10.38 9.93
N LYS A 90 2.31 -9.96 10.23
CA LYS A 90 1.82 -8.59 10.07
C LYS A 90 0.96 -8.17 11.25
N PRO A 91 0.89 -6.84 11.55
CA PRO A 91 0.02 -6.30 12.59
C PRO A 91 -1.48 -6.38 12.20
N PRO A 92 -2.41 -6.21 13.16
CA PRO A 92 -3.81 -6.61 12.98
C PRO A 92 -4.71 -5.59 12.29
N PHE A 93 -4.31 -4.34 12.12
CA PHE A 93 -5.23 -3.24 11.80
C PHE A 93 -6.05 -3.47 10.52
N LEU A 94 -5.40 -3.84 9.41
CA LEU A 94 -6.10 -4.06 8.16
C LEU A 94 -7.01 -5.29 8.22
N PHE A 95 -6.62 -6.34 8.94
CA PHE A 95 -7.44 -7.54 9.13
C PHE A 95 -8.72 -7.24 9.89
N TRP A 96 -8.67 -6.35 10.90
CA TRP A 96 -9.87 -5.90 11.60
C TRP A 96 -10.83 -5.17 10.66
N LEU A 97 -10.31 -4.31 9.76
CA LEU A 97 -11.12 -3.61 8.76
C LEU A 97 -11.71 -4.58 7.72
N MET A 98 -10.93 -5.57 7.27
CA MET A 98 -11.42 -6.61 6.36
C MET A 98 -12.51 -7.46 7.01
N ALA A 99 -12.33 -7.88 8.24
CA ALA A 99 -13.34 -8.61 9.01
C ALA A 99 -14.61 -7.75 9.22
N ALA A 100 -14.45 -6.48 9.60
CA ALA A 100 -15.57 -5.55 9.73
C ALA A 100 -16.33 -5.36 8.40
N SER A 101 -15.62 -5.14 7.29
CA SER A 101 -16.22 -5.06 5.96
C SER A 101 -16.96 -6.35 5.59
N SER A 102 -16.35 -7.50 5.87
CA SER A 102 -16.93 -8.80 5.57
C SER A 102 -18.14 -9.14 6.44
N SER A 103 -18.28 -8.55 7.64
CA SER A 103 -19.47 -8.72 8.47
C SER A 103 -20.72 -8.05 7.86
N PHE A 104 -20.53 -7.00 7.03
CA PHE A 104 -21.62 -6.30 6.35
C PHE A 104 -21.91 -6.85 4.93
N PHE A 105 -20.85 -7.19 4.18
CA PHE A 105 -20.97 -7.56 2.76
C PHE A 105 -20.73 -9.05 2.49
N GLY A 106 -20.61 -9.87 3.54
CA GLY A 106 -20.24 -11.27 3.44
C GLY A 106 -18.75 -11.46 3.13
N MET A 107 -18.28 -12.71 3.24
CA MET A 107 -16.89 -13.09 2.95
C MET A 107 -16.68 -13.18 1.43
N THR A 108 -16.52 -12.03 0.81
CA THR A 108 -16.36 -11.86 -0.64
C THR A 108 -15.08 -11.09 -0.95
N GLU A 109 -14.58 -11.23 -2.18
CA GLU A 109 -13.43 -10.47 -2.67
C GLU A 109 -13.68 -8.96 -2.59
N PHE A 110 -14.92 -8.54 -2.89
CA PHE A 110 -15.34 -7.14 -2.76
C PHE A 110 -15.16 -6.65 -1.33
N ALA A 111 -15.67 -7.38 -0.35
CA ALA A 111 -15.60 -6.99 1.06
C ALA A 111 -14.17 -6.91 1.58
N LEU A 112 -13.31 -7.83 1.17
CA LEU A 112 -11.90 -7.86 1.58
C LEU A 112 -11.09 -6.72 0.97
N ARG A 113 -11.39 -6.30 -0.27
CA ARG A 113 -10.69 -5.23 -0.99
C ARG A 113 -11.21 -3.84 -0.65
N LEU A 114 -12.45 -3.74 -0.18
CA LEU A 114 -13.13 -2.46 0.08
C LEU A 114 -12.34 -1.53 1.02
N PRO A 115 -11.73 -1.98 2.13
CA PRO A 115 -10.92 -1.12 2.98
C PRO A 115 -9.75 -0.47 2.22
N SER A 116 -8.98 -1.24 1.45
CA SER A 116 -7.86 -0.71 0.65
C SER A 116 -8.34 0.30 -0.40
N ALA A 117 -9.48 0.05 -1.05
CA ALA A 117 -10.07 0.97 -2.01
C ALA A 117 -10.49 2.30 -1.36
N PHE A 118 -11.07 2.28 -0.17
CA PHE A 118 -11.38 3.50 0.58
C PHE A 118 -10.13 4.30 0.94
N PHE A 119 -9.07 3.62 1.36
CA PHE A 119 -7.78 4.29 1.56
C PHE A 119 -7.22 4.88 0.27
N GLY A 120 -7.33 4.17 -0.87
CA GLY A 120 -6.95 4.70 -2.17
C GLY A 120 -7.70 5.98 -2.55
N ILE A 121 -9.02 6.01 -2.36
CA ILE A 121 -9.85 7.21 -2.56
C ILE A 121 -9.38 8.34 -1.62
N GLY A 122 -9.17 8.02 -0.35
CA GLY A 122 -8.67 8.96 0.65
C GLY A 122 -7.30 9.53 0.31
N ALA A 123 -6.41 8.72 -0.28
CA ALA A 123 -5.08 9.15 -0.72
C ALA A 123 -5.16 10.26 -1.77
N ILE A 124 -6.07 10.15 -2.74
CA ILE A 124 -6.24 11.15 -3.81
C ILE A 124 -6.74 12.48 -3.23
N ALA A 125 -7.72 12.44 -2.33
CA ALA A 125 -8.17 13.64 -1.63
C ALA A 125 -7.06 14.25 -0.75
N LEU A 126 -6.33 13.42 0.00
CA LEU A 126 -5.21 13.84 0.83
C LEU A 126 -4.10 14.51 0.00
N GLN A 127 -3.80 13.96 -1.17
CA GLN A 127 -2.82 14.51 -2.10
C GLN A 127 -3.22 15.91 -2.58
N TYR A 128 -4.52 16.10 -2.88
CA TYR A 128 -5.05 17.43 -3.20
C TYR A 128 -4.81 18.41 -2.05
N PHE A 129 -5.21 18.09 -0.83
CA PHE A 129 -5.07 18.99 0.32
C PHE A 129 -3.61 19.27 0.66
N ALA A 130 -2.70 18.29 0.53
CA ALA A 130 -1.28 18.48 0.73
C ALA A 130 -0.69 19.52 -0.24
N ALA A 131 -0.91 19.35 -1.54
CA ALA A 131 -0.39 20.25 -2.56
C ALA A 131 -1.11 21.61 -2.53
N ARG A 132 -2.42 21.62 -2.26
CA ARG A 132 -3.21 22.85 -2.05
C ARG A 132 -2.61 23.73 -0.96
N ARG A 133 -2.21 23.12 0.15
CA ARG A 133 -1.55 23.80 1.28
C ARG A 133 -0.21 24.41 0.90
N LEU A 134 0.52 23.74 0.03
CA LEU A 134 1.89 24.14 -0.34
C LEU A 134 1.96 25.12 -1.51
N SER A 135 1.07 25.02 -2.51
CA SER A 135 1.16 25.80 -3.75
C SER A 135 -0.19 26.13 -4.41
N GLY A 136 -1.31 25.95 -3.71
CA GLY A 136 -2.63 26.35 -4.22
C GLY A 136 -3.39 25.24 -4.96
N ARG A 137 -4.59 25.57 -5.44
CA ARG A 137 -5.57 24.60 -6.00
C ARG A 137 -5.07 23.85 -7.22
N VAL A 138 -4.39 24.56 -8.13
CA VAL A 138 -3.84 23.94 -9.36
C VAL A 138 -2.84 22.85 -9.00
N ALA A 139 -1.94 23.11 -8.05
CA ALA A 139 -1.03 22.10 -7.53
C ALA A 139 -1.79 20.93 -6.88
N GLY A 140 -2.88 21.23 -6.14
CA GLY A 140 -3.72 20.21 -5.53
C GLY A 140 -4.29 19.25 -6.56
N VAL A 141 -4.94 19.78 -7.60
CA VAL A 141 -5.52 18.97 -8.69
C VAL A 141 -4.43 18.20 -9.44
N ALA A 142 -3.31 18.85 -9.77
CA ALA A 142 -2.19 18.20 -10.45
C ALA A 142 -1.63 17.01 -9.64
N ALA A 143 -1.40 17.19 -8.34
CA ALA A 143 -0.86 16.14 -7.48
C ALA A 143 -1.82 14.93 -7.37
N ALA A 144 -3.13 15.19 -7.28
CA ALA A 144 -4.14 14.15 -7.26
C ALA A 144 -4.16 13.36 -8.58
N ILE A 145 -4.11 14.04 -9.73
CA ILE A 145 -4.08 13.42 -11.06
C ILE A 145 -2.78 12.61 -11.25
N PHE A 146 -1.63 13.16 -10.87
CA PHE A 146 -0.35 12.48 -11.03
C PHE A 146 -0.25 11.21 -10.17
N LEU A 147 -0.87 11.18 -8.99
CA LEU A 147 -0.94 9.96 -8.19
C LEU A 147 -1.94 8.95 -8.78
N LEU A 148 -3.15 9.41 -9.18
CA LEU A 148 -4.17 8.56 -9.75
C LEU A 148 -3.74 7.94 -11.10
N GLY A 149 -2.85 8.61 -11.83
CA GLY A 149 -2.26 8.12 -13.07
C GLY A 149 -1.17 7.05 -12.90
N VAL A 150 -0.78 6.68 -11.70
CA VAL A 150 0.20 5.61 -11.45
C VAL A 150 -0.50 4.25 -11.48
N PRO A 151 -0.24 3.38 -12.48
CA PRO A 151 -0.91 2.08 -12.64
C PRO A 151 -0.82 1.22 -11.38
N GLN A 152 0.37 1.10 -10.81
CA GLN A 152 0.60 0.29 -9.61
C GLN A 152 -0.18 0.83 -8.41
N PHE A 153 -0.29 2.15 -8.23
CA PHE A 153 -1.08 2.73 -7.14
C PHE A 153 -2.57 2.39 -7.29
N VAL A 154 -3.11 2.49 -8.51
CA VAL A 154 -4.51 2.12 -8.82
C VAL A 154 -4.72 0.62 -8.57
N ALA A 155 -3.83 -0.23 -9.07
CA ALA A 155 -3.91 -1.69 -8.88
C ALA A 155 -3.92 -2.07 -7.40
N TYR A 156 -2.94 -1.60 -6.61
CA TYR A 156 -2.86 -1.92 -5.18
C TYR A 156 -3.96 -1.28 -4.34
N SER A 157 -4.57 -0.18 -4.80
CA SER A 157 -5.79 0.35 -4.17
C SER A 157 -6.99 -0.59 -4.36
N ARG A 158 -6.95 -1.49 -5.34
CA ARG A 158 -8.02 -2.44 -5.67
C ARG A 158 -7.76 -3.86 -5.16
N LEU A 159 -6.64 -4.08 -4.50
CA LEU A 159 -6.27 -5.34 -3.87
C LEU A 159 -6.42 -5.28 -2.34
N ALA A 160 -6.66 -6.42 -1.73
CA ALA A 160 -6.71 -6.54 -0.27
C ALA A 160 -5.28 -6.52 0.32
N MET A 161 -4.54 -5.41 0.07
CA MET A 161 -3.12 -5.23 0.42
C MET A 161 -2.92 -4.08 1.39
N MET A 162 -1.85 -4.14 2.17
CA MET A 162 -1.55 -3.17 3.24
C MET A 162 -0.85 -1.91 2.76
N ASP A 163 -0.32 -1.90 1.53
CA ASP A 163 0.59 -0.87 1.05
C ASP A 163 -0.07 0.48 0.87
N VAL A 164 -1.29 0.50 0.33
CA VAL A 164 -2.06 1.75 0.18
C VAL A 164 -2.54 2.28 1.54
N PRO A 165 -3.15 1.50 2.46
CA PRO A 165 -3.45 1.94 3.81
C PRO A 165 -2.22 2.50 4.56
N LEU A 166 -1.09 1.79 4.53
CA LEU A 166 0.18 2.25 5.07
C LEU A 166 0.57 3.62 4.50
N THR A 167 0.50 3.75 3.17
CA THR A 167 0.86 4.97 2.45
C THR A 167 -0.02 6.14 2.87
N VAL A 168 -1.32 5.93 3.02
CA VAL A 168 -2.26 6.97 3.48
C VAL A 168 -1.93 7.43 4.88
N PHE A 169 -1.69 6.52 5.81
CA PHE A 169 -1.36 6.89 7.18
C PHE A 169 -0.02 7.62 7.29
N GLY A 170 1.00 7.18 6.54
CA GLY A 170 2.28 7.88 6.49
C GLY A 170 2.16 9.30 5.90
N MET A 171 1.43 9.43 4.77
CA MET A 171 1.15 10.72 4.13
C MET A 171 0.28 11.63 5.02
N LEU A 172 -0.74 11.08 5.68
CA LEU A 172 -1.58 11.86 6.59
C LEU A 172 -0.77 12.39 7.76
N SER A 173 0.14 11.58 8.32
CA SER A 173 1.07 12.05 9.35
C SER A 173 1.92 13.21 8.84
N PHE A 174 2.49 13.12 7.64
CA PHE A 174 3.27 14.18 7.01
C PHE A 174 2.44 15.46 6.80
N VAL A 175 1.24 15.33 6.25
CA VAL A 175 0.34 16.47 6.00
C VAL A 175 -0.09 17.15 7.29
N LEU A 176 -0.44 16.37 8.31
CA LEU A 176 -0.82 16.92 9.62
C LEU A 176 0.32 17.67 10.28
N LEU A 177 1.57 17.22 10.12
CA LEU A 177 2.73 18.00 10.58
C LEU A 177 2.93 19.31 9.80
N LEU A 178 2.55 19.38 8.51
CA LEU A 178 2.51 20.66 7.77
C LEU A 178 1.54 21.67 8.39
N TYR A 179 0.49 21.20 9.07
CA TYR A 179 -0.52 22.03 9.73
C TYR A 179 -0.25 22.23 11.23
N ALA A 180 0.75 21.56 11.80
CA ALA A 180 1.00 21.55 13.24
C ALA A 180 1.64 22.83 13.80
N ASP A 181 1.75 23.92 13.01
CA ASP A 181 2.34 25.21 13.42
C ASP A 181 1.78 25.67 14.79
N LYS A 182 2.48 25.33 15.89
CA LYS A 182 2.15 25.65 17.29
C LYS A 182 0.78 25.09 17.79
N GLN A 183 0.17 24.16 17.05
CA GLN A 183 -1.10 23.55 17.44
C GLN A 183 -0.91 22.09 17.85
N ARG A 184 -1.38 21.73 19.04
CA ARG A 184 -1.23 20.36 19.56
C ARG A 184 -2.07 19.32 18.81
N TRP A 185 -3.28 19.68 18.34
CA TRP A 185 -4.19 18.71 17.75
C TRP A 185 -3.70 18.10 16.44
N PRO A 186 -3.19 18.88 15.46
CA PRO A 186 -2.59 18.28 14.27
C PRO A 186 -1.39 17.38 14.60
N ALA A 187 -0.59 17.73 15.61
CA ALA A 187 0.52 16.90 16.03
C ALA A 187 0.08 15.58 16.67
N ILE A 188 -0.93 15.60 17.54
CA ILE A 188 -1.53 14.38 18.11
C ILE A 188 -2.09 13.49 17.00
N LEU A 189 -2.87 14.04 16.06
CA LEU A 189 -3.43 13.31 14.95
C LEU A 189 -2.35 12.76 14.02
N ALA A 190 -1.24 13.50 13.81
CA ALA A 190 -0.08 13.01 13.07
C ALA A 190 0.52 11.76 13.73
N GLY A 191 0.68 11.80 15.05
CA GLY A 191 1.17 10.65 15.81
C GLY A 191 0.20 9.46 15.79
N ILE A 192 -1.10 9.70 15.97
CA ILE A 192 -2.13 8.64 15.83
C ILE A 192 -2.03 8.00 14.43
N SER A 193 -1.93 8.82 13.37
CA SER A 193 -1.79 8.32 12.00
C SER A 193 -0.52 7.48 11.82
N PHE A 194 0.61 7.93 12.35
CA PHE A 194 1.85 7.16 12.28
C PHE A 194 1.78 5.84 13.07
N GLY A 195 1.15 5.86 14.25
CA GLY A 195 0.86 4.66 15.03
C GLY A 195 -0.02 3.65 14.27
N LEU A 196 -1.04 4.13 13.54
CA LEU A 196 -1.86 3.31 12.66
C LEU A 196 -1.06 2.77 11.46
N ALA A 197 -0.11 3.54 10.90
CA ALA A 197 0.81 3.04 9.89
C ALA A 197 1.64 1.85 10.43
N ILE A 198 2.15 1.95 11.67
CA ILE A 198 2.87 0.85 12.33
C ILE A 198 1.93 -0.35 12.53
N LEU A 199 0.70 -0.15 13.01
CA LEU A 199 -0.29 -1.23 13.18
C LEU A 199 -0.81 -1.80 11.85
N THR A 200 -0.55 -1.14 10.71
CA THR A 200 -0.89 -1.63 9.38
C THR A 200 0.22 -2.54 8.82
N LYS A 201 1.47 -2.08 8.82
CA LYS A 201 2.58 -2.81 8.17
C LYS A 201 3.92 -2.68 8.90
N SER A 202 3.88 -2.64 10.24
CA SER A 202 5.08 -2.71 11.08
C SER A 202 6.14 -1.66 10.70
N VAL A 203 7.39 -2.09 10.59
CA VAL A 203 8.58 -1.28 10.26
C VAL A 203 8.48 -0.58 8.91
N ALA A 204 7.65 -1.02 7.98
CA ALA A 204 7.44 -0.32 6.71
C ALA A 204 6.90 1.12 6.90
N ALA A 205 6.27 1.42 8.05
CA ALA A 205 5.90 2.80 8.41
C ALA A 205 7.11 3.75 8.49
N PHE A 206 8.29 3.23 8.80
CA PHE A 206 9.51 4.03 8.90
C PHE A 206 10.02 4.54 7.55
N LEU A 207 9.47 4.07 6.42
CA LEU A 207 9.72 4.66 5.10
C LEU A 207 9.33 6.15 5.04
N PHE A 208 8.39 6.57 5.88
CA PHE A 208 7.96 7.97 5.96
C PHE A 208 8.81 8.84 6.89
N VAL A 209 9.63 8.24 7.77
CA VAL A 209 10.43 8.98 8.77
C VAL A 209 11.35 10.03 8.15
N PRO A 210 12.08 9.78 7.04
CA PRO A 210 12.89 10.84 6.43
C PRO A 210 12.09 12.11 6.12
N GLY A 211 10.89 11.95 5.52
CA GLY A 211 10.01 13.06 5.24
C GLY A 211 9.45 13.74 6.50
N LEU A 212 9.06 12.96 7.52
CA LEU A 212 8.56 13.48 8.80
C LEU A 212 9.64 14.25 9.55
N VAL A 213 10.86 13.75 9.55
CA VAL A 213 12.02 14.46 10.13
C VAL A 213 12.30 15.76 9.36
N ALA A 214 12.31 15.70 8.02
CA ALA A 214 12.57 16.88 7.20
C ALA A 214 11.51 17.96 7.40
N ILE A 215 10.22 17.62 7.50
CA ILE A 215 9.16 18.63 7.75
C ILE A 215 9.21 19.18 9.17
N ALA A 216 9.58 18.37 10.14
CA ALA A 216 9.82 18.85 11.50
C ALA A 216 10.99 19.86 11.55
N LEU A 217 12.10 19.54 10.90
CA LEU A 217 13.25 20.44 10.78
C LEU A 217 12.92 21.75 10.02
N ALA A 218 12.07 21.64 8.99
CA ALA A 218 11.62 22.78 8.20
C ALA A 218 10.84 23.82 9.03
N SER A 219 10.19 23.41 10.11
CA SER A 219 9.37 24.27 10.95
C SER A 219 10.20 25.13 11.95
N ARG A 220 11.15 24.53 12.65
CA ARG A 220 11.90 25.18 13.75
C ARG A 220 13.36 24.72 13.86
N GLY A 221 13.90 24.05 12.84
CA GLY A 221 15.23 23.44 12.90
C GLY A 221 15.28 22.32 13.95
N PHE A 222 16.47 22.05 14.49
CA PHE A 222 16.68 20.98 15.49
C PHE A 222 15.87 21.16 16.78
N ARG A 223 15.48 22.39 17.13
CA ARG A 223 14.61 22.64 18.30
C ARG A 223 13.22 22.04 18.15
N SER A 224 12.81 21.67 16.93
CA SER A 224 11.54 21.02 16.63
C SER A 224 11.40 19.69 17.37
N PHE A 225 12.47 18.89 17.48
CA PHE A 225 12.43 17.59 18.15
C PHE A 225 12.07 17.66 19.64
N TRP A 226 12.39 18.78 20.29
CA TRP A 226 12.09 19.02 21.70
C TRP A 226 10.84 19.88 21.89
N SER A 227 10.09 20.12 20.83
CA SER A 227 8.83 20.87 20.92
C SER A 227 7.74 20.01 21.55
N LYS A 228 6.80 20.67 22.25
CA LYS A 228 5.65 19.97 22.83
C LYS A 228 4.81 19.27 21.78
N GLU A 229 4.70 19.84 20.59
CA GLU A 229 3.97 19.28 19.47
C GLU A 229 4.60 17.94 19.01
N MET A 230 5.93 17.88 18.92
CA MET A 230 6.62 16.64 18.54
C MET A 230 6.53 15.59 19.65
N LEU A 231 6.59 15.98 20.91
CA LEU A 231 6.35 15.08 22.04
C LEU A 231 4.93 14.52 22.02
N TRP A 232 3.91 15.34 21.72
CA TRP A 232 2.54 14.87 21.56
C TRP A 232 2.40 13.90 20.39
N ALA A 233 3.05 14.18 19.25
CA ALA A 233 3.04 13.26 18.11
C ALA A 233 3.71 11.91 18.46
N ALA A 234 4.86 11.93 19.10
CA ALA A 234 5.54 10.71 19.53
C ALA A 234 4.73 9.93 20.56
N ALA A 235 4.21 10.60 21.59
CA ALA A 235 3.40 9.96 22.63
C ALA A 235 2.13 9.30 22.04
N SER A 236 1.40 10.00 21.18
CA SER A 236 0.19 9.44 20.56
C SER A 236 0.50 8.30 19.60
N ALA A 237 1.63 8.34 18.87
CA ALA A 237 2.07 7.21 18.04
C ALA A 237 2.35 5.96 18.89
N LEU A 238 3.04 6.13 20.02
CA LEU A 238 3.33 5.04 20.95
C LEU A 238 2.05 4.47 21.59
N VAL A 239 1.12 5.34 22.02
CA VAL A 239 -0.17 4.91 22.60
C VAL A 239 -0.97 4.05 21.62
N ILE A 240 -0.89 4.33 20.33
CA ILE A 240 -1.59 3.54 19.31
C ILE A 240 -0.82 2.26 18.95
N ALA A 241 0.49 2.35 18.74
CA ALA A 241 1.26 1.21 18.25
C ALA A 241 1.61 0.19 19.33
N LEU A 242 2.04 0.63 20.52
CA LEU A 242 2.62 -0.25 21.53
C LEU A 242 1.66 -1.28 22.15
N PRO A 243 0.39 -0.98 22.44
CA PRO A 243 -0.46 -1.92 23.19
C PRO A 243 -0.52 -3.32 22.56
N TRP A 244 -0.75 -3.41 21.25
CA TRP A 244 -0.79 -4.70 20.58
C TRP A 244 0.57 -5.39 20.55
N HIS A 245 1.65 -4.65 20.29
CA HIS A 245 3.01 -5.22 20.25
C HIS A 245 3.45 -5.75 21.61
N ILE A 246 3.17 -5.00 22.68
CA ILE A 246 3.49 -5.43 24.06
C ILE A 246 2.66 -6.66 24.41
N TRP A 247 1.35 -6.64 24.13
CA TRP A 247 0.49 -7.77 24.36
C TRP A 247 0.97 -9.03 23.63
N ALA A 248 1.32 -8.92 22.35
CA ALA A 248 1.81 -10.03 21.55
C ALA A 248 3.18 -10.55 22.07
N ALA A 249 4.09 -9.64 22.41
CA ALA A 249 5.41 -10.01 22.93
C ALA A 249 5.33 -10.71 24.29
N LEU A 250 4.48 -10.23 25.20
CA LEU A 250 4.29 -10.83 26.52
C LEU A 250 3.50 -12.14 26.45
N GLY A 251 2.51 -12.23 25.56
CA GLY A 251 1.65 -13.41 25.45
C GLY A 251 2.28 -14.57 24.67
N TYR A 252 3.13 -14.28 23.67
CA TYR A 252 3.64 -15.27 22.72
C TYR A 252 5.17 -15.38 22.69
N GLY A 253 5.90 -14.44 23.29
CA GLY A 253 7.36 -14.50 23.40
C GLY A 253 8.04 -14.68 22.03
N ARG A 254 8.86 -15.74 21.90
CA ARG A 254 9.58 -16.04 20.65
C ARG A 254 8.68 -16.38 19.48
N SER A 255 7.54 -17.01 19.70
CA SER A 255 6.58 -17.31 18.63
C SER A 255 6.03 -16.06 17.93
N PHE A 256 6.07 -14.91 18.61
CA PHE A 256 5.81 -13.59 18.01
C PHE A 256 7.08 -12.95 17.47
N LEU A 257 8.16 -12.90 18.28
CA LEU A 257 9.37 -12.13 17.94
C LEU A 257 10.10 -12.69 16.72
N ASP A 258 10.18 -14.03 16.59
CA ASP A 258 10.95 -14.67 15.52
C ASP A 258 10.33 -14.37 14.12
N PRO A 259 9.04 -14.64 13.84
CA PRO A 259 8.46 -14.31 12.55
C PRO A 259 8.31 -12.80 12.34
N TYR A 260 7.90 -12.05 13.37
CA TYR A 260 7.56 -10.64 13.22
C TYR A 260 8.79 -9.75 13.08
N PHE A 261 9.75 -9.90 13.98
CA PHE A 261 10.90 -9.00 14.08
C PHE A 261 12.12 -9.58 13.35
N PHE A 262 12.55 -10.79 13.70
CA PHE A 262 13.79 -11.33 13.13
C PHE A 262 13.63 -11.68 11.66
N PHE A 263 12.59 -12.41 11.26
CA PHE A 263 12.40 -12.81 9.87
C PHE A 263 12.00 -11.63 8.99
N HIS A 264 10.89 -10.94 9.32
CA HIS A 264 10.33 -9.90 8.44
C HIS A 264 11.07 -8.55 8.49
N ILE A 265 11.92 -8.29 9.48
CA ILE A 265 12.68 -7.04 9.56
C ILE A 265 14.16 -7.30 9.29
N VAL A 266 14.81 -8.11 10.15
CA VAL A 266 16.27 -8.28 10.10
C VAL A 266 16.68 -9.05 8.86
N HIS A 267 16.15 -10.26 8.65
CA HIS A 267 16.52 -11.09 7.50
C HIS A 267 16.13 -10.46 6.16
N ARG A 268 14.90 -9.91 6.03
CA ARG A 268 14.47 -9.24 4.79
C ARG A 268 15.32 -8.04 4.40
N PHE A 269 15.90 -7.34 5.37
CA PHE A 269 16.80 -6.24 5.08
C PHE A 269 18.19 -6.75 4.67
N ALA A 270 18.69 -7.78 5.34
CA ALA A 270 20.06 -8.28 5.20
C ALA A 270 20.25 -9.27 4.05
N GLU A 271 19.22 -10.07 3.72
CA GLU A 271 19.30 -11.20 2.79
C GLU A 271 18.11 -11.21 1.82
N PRO A 272 18.28 -11.74 0.58
CA PRO A 272 17.16 -12.03 -0.29
C PRO A 272 16.37 -13.21 0.28
N ILE A 273 15.05 -13.05 0.45
CA ILE A 273 14.15 -14.07 0.96
C ILE A 273 13.17 -14.46 -0.14
N GLU A 274 12.76 -15.74 -0.15
CA GLU A 274 11.71 -16.27 -1.03
C GLU A 274 12.00 -16.07 -2.54
N GLY A 275 13.28 -16.02 -2.93
CA GLY A 275 13.68 -15.80 -4.33
C GLY A 275 13.52 -14.35 -4.82
N HIS A 276 13.20 -13.40 -3.92
CA HIS A 276 13.07 -11.99 -4.26
C HIS A 276 14.43 -11.29 -4.31
N GLU A 277 15.20 -11.56 -5.36
CA GLU A 277 16.52 -10.99 -5.59
C GLU A 277 16.47 -9.83 -6.59
N GLY A 278 17.40 -8.87 -6.45
CA GLY A 278 17.55 -7.78 -7.40
C GLY A 278 18.71 -6.84 -7.04
N GLY A 279 19.30 -6.22 -8.06
CA GLY A 279 20.31 -5.21 -7.90
C GLY A 279 19.79 -3.90 -7.30
N PHE A 280 20.69 -2.95 -7.08
CA PHE A 280 20.31 -1.61 -6.57
C PHE A 280 19.37 -0.87 -7.54
N SER A 281 19.50 -1.10 -8.85
CA SER A 281 18.65 -0.47 -9.89
C SER A 281 17.24 -1.06 -9.96
N TYR A 282 16.96 -2.20 -9.32
CA TYR A 282 15.68 -2.91 -9.41
C TYR A 282 14.46 -1.98 -9.27
N TYR A 283 14.44 -1.15 -8.23
CA TYR A 283 13.31 -0.24 -8.02
C TYR A 283 13.29 0.95 -8.98
N PHE A 284 14.41 1.32 -9.55
CA PHE A 284 14.46 2.33 -10.61
C PHE A 284 13.80 1.80 -11.88
N ASP A 285 14.17 0.60 -12.30
CA ASP A 285 13.61 -0.06 -13.49
C ASP A 285 12.11 -0.33 -13.29
N LEU A 286 11.74 -0.84 -12.11
CA LEU A 286 10.34 -1.08 -11.75
C LEU A 286 9.52 0.21 -11.68
N TYR A 287 10.10 1.32 -11.19
CA TYR A 287 9.44 2.62 -11.15
C TYR A 287 9.13 3.13 -12.55
N LEU A 288 10.08 3.04 -13.48
CA LEU A 288 9.90 3.42 -14.88
C LEU A 288 8.79 2.57 -15.53
N HIS A 289 8.83 1.27 -15.32
CA HIS A 289 7.84 0.34 -15.86
C HIS A 289 6.43 0.60 -15.31
N ASN A 290 6.29 0.69 -14.00
CA ASN A 290 5.01 0.80 -13.31
C ASN A 290 4.39 2.21 -13.32
N THR A 291 5.13 3.22 -13.76
CA THR A 291 4.67 4.62 -13.81
C THR A 291 4.51 5.11 -15.25
N GLY A 292 5.10 4.40 -16.20
CA GLY A 292 5.04 4.76 -17.62
C GLY A 292 5.58 6.18 -17.88
N TRP A 293 4.92 6.94 -18.73
CA TRP A 293 5.29 8.32 -19.08
C TRP A 293 5.30 9.29 -17.88
N LEU A 294 4.51 9.01 -16.83
CA LEU A 294 4.52 9.80 -15.60
C LEU A 294 5.84 9.69 -14.85
N ALA A 295 6.63 8.65 -15.07
CA ALA A 295 7.98 8.55 -14.51
C ALA A 295 8.87 9.74 -14.92
N LEU A 296 8.78 10.17 -16.18
CA LEU A 296 9.51 11.34 -16.66
C LEU A 296 9.01 12.63 -16.02
N VAL A 297 7.68 12.76 -15.85
CA VAL A 297 7.07 13.91 -15.18
C VAL A 297 7.51 13.97 -13.70
N HIS A 298 7.52 12.84 -13.01
CA HIS A 298 7.96 12.75 -11.62
C HIS A 298 9.47 13.04 -11.50
N ALA A 299 10.31 12.45 -12.35
CA ALA A 299 11.76 12.66 -12.32
C ALA A 299 12.13 14.12 -12.62
N ALA A 300 11.55 14.70 -13.69
CA ALA A 300 11.74 16.11 -14.03
C ALA A 300 11.23 17.02 -12.90
N GLY A 301 10.04 16.69 -12.34
CA GLY A 301 9.47 17.43 -11.23
C GLY A 301 10.35 17.40 -9.98
N ILE A 302 10.90 16.26 -9.60
CA ILE A 302 11.85 16.14 -8.47
C ILE A 302 13.11 16.94 -8.74
N ALA A 303 13.68 16.84 -9.95
CA ALA A 303 14.89 17.60 -10.32
C ALA A 303 14.65 19.13 -10.23
N ILE A 304 13.54 19.60 -10.76
CA ILE A 304 13.14 21.01 -10.70
C ILE A 304 12.87 21.43 -9.23
N ALA A 305 12.19 20.58 -8.45
CA ALA A 305 11.95 20.82 -7.04
C ALA A 305 13.26 20.98 -6.26
N CYS A 306 14.27 20.15 -6.55
CA CYS A 306 15.61 20.27 -5.96
C CYS A 306 16.25 21.64 -6.26
N VAL A 307 16.21 22.07 -7.51
CA VAL A 307 16.75 23.39 -7.91
C VAL A 307 16.01 24.53 -7.20
N ILE A 308 14.68 24.46 -7.14
CA ILE A 308 13.86 25.48 -6.44
C ILE A 308 14.14 25.48 -4.93
N ALA A 309 14.17 24.28 -4.32
CA ALA A 309 14.43 24.15 -2.88
C ALA A 309 15.78 24.75 -2.48
N ILE A 310 16.83 24.50 -3.27
CA ILE A 310 18.18 25.03 -3.04
C ILE A 310 18.20 26.54 -3.26
N ARG A 311 17.74 27.04 -4.42
CA ARG A 311 17.80 28.46 -4.78
C ARG A 311 16.98 29.35 -3.86
N GLN A 312 15.78 28.89 -3.47
CA GLN A 312 14.85 29.64 -2.64
C GLN A 312 14.96 29.28 -1.15
N ARG A 313 15.85 28.38 -0.78
CA ARG A 313 15.96 27.83 0.60
C ARG A 313 14.62 27.34 1.15
N ASN A 314 13.80 26.73 0.26
CA ASN A 314 12.46 26.28 0.61
C ASN A 314 12.52 24.92 1.33
N SER A 315 12.57 24.96 2.65
CA SER A 315 12.67 23.77 3.50
C SER A 315 11.44 22.86 3.44
N ARG A 316 10.24 23.38 3.16
CA ARG A 316 9.03 22.56 2.99
C ARG A 316 9.08 21.74 1.70
N LEU A 317 9.55 22.36 0.61
CA LEU A 317 9.77 21.64 -0.64
C LEU A 317 10.88 20.60 -0.50
N ALA A 318 11.96 20.91 0.24
CA ALA A 318 12.98 19.93 0.57
C ALA A 318 12.41 18.74 1.36
N ALA A 319 11.48 18.96 2.29
CA ALA A 319 10.82 17.89 3.02
C ALA A 319 9.97 16.97 2.11
N VAL A 320 9.28 17.54 1.11
CA VAL A 320 8.54 16.75 0.10
C VAL A 320 9.48 15.88 -0.74
N ILE A 321 10.61 16.45 -1.16
CA ILE A 321 11.65 15.69 -1.89
C ILE A 321 12.19 14.56 -1.01
N THR A 322 12.49 14.85 0.25
CA THR A 322 12.99 13.86 1.21
C THR A 322 11.96 12.75 1.49
N LEU A 323 10.66 13.07 1.46
CA LEU A 323 9.60 12.06 1.58
C LEU A 323 9.66 11.04 0.43
N ALA A 324 9.82 11.50 -0.81
CA ALA A 324 9.90 10.62 -1.98
C ALA A 324 11.24 9.88 -2.05
N LEU A 325 12.35 10.62 -2.08
CA LEU A 325 13.68 10.04 -2.28
C LEU A 325 14.17 9.26 -1.07
N GLY A 326 13.78 9.65 0.15
CA GLY A 326 14.12 8.92 1.37
C GLY A 326 13.48 7.53 1.42
N ALA A 327 12.19 7.44 1.10
CA ALA A 327 11.50 6.15 0.98
C ALA A 327 12.10 5.30 -0.14
N PHE A 328 12.34 5.89 -1.32
CA PHE A 328 12.97 5.22 -2.46
C PHE A 328 14.36 4.66 -2.13
N LEU A 329 15.19 5.45 -1.44
CA LEU A 329 16.53 5.03 -1.04
C LEU A 329 16.48 3.86 -0.05
N ILE A 330 15.60 3.93 0.96
CA ILE A 330 15.47 2.86 1.96
C ILE A 330 15.08 1.54 1.29
N VAL A 331 14.07 1.51 0.42
CA VAL A 331 13.67 0.28 -0.26
C VAL A 331 14.76 -0.21 -1.24
N SER A 332 15.53 0.71 -1.85
CA SER A 332 16.63 0.35 -2.76
C SER A 332 17.81 -0.29 -2.02
N LEU A 333 18.02 0.04 -0.76
CA LEU A 333 19.07 -0.54 0.09
C LEU A 333 18.72 -1.93 0.63
N GLN A 334 17.44 -2.31 0.70
CA GLN A 334 17.03 -3.63 1.14
C GLN A 334 17.49 -4.71 0.17
N ARG A 335 17.84 -5.89 0.68
CA ARG A 335 18.25 -7.04 -0.14
C ARG A 335 17.05 -7.75 -0.76
N THR A 336 16.00 -7.96 -0.02
CA THR A 336 14.74 -8.53 -0.55
C THR A 336 13.99 -7.49 -1.38
N LYS A 337 13.76 -7.78 -2.66
CA LYS A 337 13.14 -6.89 -3.65
C LYS A 337 11.70 -7.30 -3.93
N ILE A 338 10.74 -6.48 -3.51
CA ILE A 338 9.31 -6.76 -3.67
C ILE A 338 8.62 -5.54 -4.28
N GLY A 339 7.85 -5.77 -5.36
CA GLY A 339 7.32 -4.69 -6.20
C GLY A 339 6.44 -3.67 -5.46
N TRP A 340 5.62 -4.10 -4.51
CA TRP A 340 4.72 -3.20 -3.78
C TRP A 340 5.42 -2.29 -2.76
N TYR A 341 6.70 -2.49 -2.46
CA TYR A 341 7.46 -1.57 -1.60
C TYR A 341 7.67 -0.19 -2.21
N LEU A 342 7.41 -0.01 -3.52
CA LEU A 342 7.39 1.30 -4.16
C LEU A 342 6.14 2.14 -3.85
N THR A 343 5.05 1.53 -3.39
CA THR A 343 3.77 2.24 -3.18
C THR A 343 3.91 3.50 -2.30
N PRO A 344 4.69 3.51 -1.20
CA PRO A 344 4.92 4.70 -0.38
C PRO A 344 5.70 5.84 -1.07
N VAL A 345 6.38 5.57 -2.17
CA VAL A 345 7.19 6.57 -2.90
C VAL A 345 6.32 7.47 -3.78
N TYR A 346 5.28 6.91 -4.41
CA TYR A 346 4.48 7.60 -5.42
C TYR A 346 3.85 8.92 -4.95
N PRO A 347 3.25 9.03 -3.75
CA PRO A 347 2.65 10.29 -3.30
C PRO A 347 3.66 11.43 -3.19
N GLY A 348 4.85 11.16 -2.66
CA GLY A 348 5.92 12.16 -2.54
C GLY A 348 6.40 12.63 -3.92
N ALA A 349 6.57 11.70 -4.87
CA ALA A 349 6.99 12.01 -6.24
C ALA A 349 5.92 12.83 -7.00
N ALA A 350 4.66 12.41 -6.93
CA ALA A 350 3.54 13.14 -7.53
C ALA A 350 3.38 14.55 -6.94
N LEU A 351 3.57 14.68 -5.63
CA LEU A 351 3.53 15.97 -4.94
C LEU A 351 4.68 16.89 -5.39
N ALA A 352 5.92 16.39 -5.45
CA ALA A 352 7.07 17.15 -5.93
C ALA A 352 6.88 17.62 -7.38
N ALA A 353 6.37 16.76 -8.26
CA ALA A 353 6.08 17.08 -9.65
C ALA A 353 5.03 18.19 -9.78
N ALA A 354 3.93 18.09 -9.03
CA ALA A 354 2.86 19.09 -9.06
C ALA A 354 3.31 20.46 -8.55
N LEU A 355 4.10 20.48 -7.47
CA LEU A 355 4.64 21.73 -6.91
C LEU A 355 5.62 22.39 -7.87
N SER A 356 6.46 21.62 -8.56
CA SER A 356 7.41 22.10 -9.56
C SER A 356 6.69 22.68 -10.77
N LEU A 357 5.69 21.97 -11.29
CA LEU A 357 4.86 22.42 -12.41
C LEU A 357 4.26 23.78 -12.13
N THR A 358 3.62 23.96 -10.98
CA THR A 358 2.96 25.21 -10.62
C THR A 358 3.94 26.35 -10.31
N SER A 359 5.15 26.03 -9.86
CA SER A 359 6.21 27.02 -9.65
C SER A 359 6.76 27.58 -10.96
N LEU A 360 6.76 26.78 -12.02
CA LEU A 360 7.20 27.20 -13.38
C LEU A 360 6.12 27.97 -14.14
N LEU A 361 4.85 27.58 -13.94
CA LEU A 361 3.72 28.08 -14.71
C LEU A 361 3.01 29.21 -13.95
N ARG A 362 3.50 30.43 -14.12
CA ARG A 362 2.87 31.64 -13.53
C ARG A 362 1.59 32.09 -14.28
N ASN A 363 1.37 31.58 -15.49
CA ASN A 363 0.21 31.93 -16.33
C ASN A 363 -0.90 30.91 -16.14
N THR A 364 -2.13 31.35 -15.86
CA THR A 364 -3.32 30.50 -15.66
C THR A 364 -3.64 29.63 -16.88
N ARG A 365 -3.45 30.14 -18.12
CA ARG A 365 -3.65 29.36 -19.35
C ARG A 365 -2.62 28.25 -19.49
N ALA A 366 -1.34 28.54 -19.25
CA ALA A 366 -0.28 27.54 -19.29
C ALA A 366 -0.49 26.45 -18.22
N SER A 367 -0.95 26.82 -17.03
CA SER A 367 -1.31 25.87 -15.97
C SER A 367 -2.48 24.98 -16.36
N ALA A 368 -3.52 25.53 -17.02
CA ALA A 368 -4.67 24.75 -17.50
C ALA A 368 -4.26 23.75 -18.59
N ILE A 369 -3.42 24.18 -19.55
CA ILE A 369 -2.87 23.30 -20.60
C ILE A 369 -2.05 22.18 -19.99
N ALA A 370 -1.17 22.49 -19.03
CA ALA A 370 -0.33 21.49 -18.37
C ALA A 370 -1.16 20.48 -17.54
N LEU A 371 -2.25 20.93 -16.89
CA LEU A 371 -3.20 20.04 -16.23
C LEU A 371 -3.91 19.12 -17.23
N LEU A 372 -4.35 19.65 -18.36
CA LEU A 372 -4.99 18.85 -19.40
C LEU A 372 -4.03 17.78 -19.93
N LEU A 373 -2.80 18.17 -20.27
CA LEU A 373 -1.77 17.22 -20.71
C LEU A 373 -1.46 16.19 -19.64
N GLY A 374 -1.31 16.61 -18.39
CA GLY A 374 -1.09 15.71 -17.25
C GLY A 374 -2.24 14.70 -17.06
N THR A 375 -3.49 15.16 -17.25
CA THR A 375 -4.67 14.29 -17.23
C THR A 375 -4.65 13.28 -18.37
N LEU A 376 -4.33 13.71 -19.59
CA LEU A 376 -4.20 12.80 -20.74
C LEU A 376 -3.09 11.76 -20.54
N LEU A 377 -1.97 12.14 -19.94
CA LEU A 377 -0.89 11.22 -19.59
C LEU A 377 -1.26 10.26 -18.46
N ALA A 378 -2.20 10.62 -17.58
CA ALA A 378 -2.65 9.76 -16.49
C ALA A 378 -3.65 8.68 -16.96
N VAL A 379 -4.40 8.92 -18.04
CA VAL A 379 -5.44 7.98 -18.52
C VAL A 379 -4.90 6.57 -18.79
N PRO A 380 -3.78 6.37 -19.52
CA PRO A 380 -3.24 5.02 -19.72
C PRO A 380 -2.96 4.31 -18.38
N GLY A 381 -2.33 5.00 -17.43
CA GLY A 381 -2.04 4.44 -16.11
C GLY A 381 -3.28 4.05 -15.32
N ILE A 382 -4.37 4.81 -15.42
CA ILE A 382 -5.66 4.47 -14.81
C ILE A 382 -6.24 3.21 -15.46
N VAL A 383 -6.17 3.11 -16.79
CA VAL A 383 -6.69 1.95 -17.53
C VAL A 383 -5.89 0.71 -17.19
N ASP A 384 -4.57 0.79 -17.23
CA ASP A 384 -3.66 -0.32 -16.92
C ASP A 384 -3.82 -0.79 -15.47
N GLY A 385 -3.92 0.13 -14.52
CA GLY A 385 -4.12 -0.19 -13.11
C GLY A 385 -5.48 -0.80 -12.76
N ARG A 386 -6.47 -0.72 -13.65
CA ARG A 386 -7.77 -1.40 -13.54
C ARG A 386 -7.79 -2.79 -14.19
N GLY A 387 -6.78 -3.11 -14.97
CA GLY A 387 -6.62 -4.42 -15.58
C GLY A 387 -6.41 -5.53 -14.54
N PRO A 388 -6.41 -6.79 -14.98
CA PRO A 388 -6.03 -7.89 -14.11
C PRO A 388 -4.63 -7.65 -13.55
N PHE A 389 -4.50 -7.73 -12.23
CA PHE A 389 -3.19 -7.62 -11.62
C PHE A 389 -2.40 -8.90 -11.89
N VAL A 390 -1.42 -8.81 -12.77
CA VAL A 390 -0.46 -9.89 -13.01
C VAL A 390 0.78 -9.57 -12.18
N ASP A 391 0.94 -10.24 -11.05
CA ASP A 391 2.20 -10.20 -10.33
C ASP A 391 3.24 -10.99 -11.14
N PRO A 392 4.31 -10.34 -11.65
CA PRO A 392 5.33 -11.04 -12.42
C PRO A 392 6.04 -12.17 -11.65
N TYR A 393 5.94 -12.16 -10.31
CA TYR A 393 6.47 -13.20 -9.44
C TYR A 393 5.45 -14.31 -9.10
N ASN A 394 4.16 -14.10 -9.35
CA ASN A 394 3.09 -15.08 -9.15
C ASN A 394 2.78 -15.84 -10.45
N ILE A 395 3.78 -16.53 -10.99
CA ILE A 395 3.65 -17.34 -12.22
C ILE A 395 2.65 -18.50 -12.07
N LEU A 396 2.25 -18.85 -10.85
CA LEU A 396 1.35 -19.96 -10.53
C LEU A 396 -0.01 -19.49 -9.98
N VAL A 397 -0.60 -18.45 -10.60
CA VAL A 397 -1.89 -17.93 -10.13
C VAL A 397 -3.03 -18.79 -10.66
N PHE A 398 -3.25 -19.95 -10.05
CA PHE A 398 -4.44 -20.77 -10.27
C PHE A 398 -5.63 -20.35 -9.40
N SER A 399 -5.59 -19.16 -8.78
CA SER A 399 -6.71 -18.64 -7.98
C SER A 399 -8.03 -18.57 -8.75
N PRO A 400 -8.10 -18.12 -10.02
CA PRO A 400 -9.31 -18.18 -10.82
C PRO A 400 -9.82 -19.62 -11.00
N GLU A 401 -8.91 -20.56 -11.26
CA GLU A 401 -9.21 -21.98 -11.39
C GLU A 401 -9.76 -22.56 -10.09
N VAL A 402 -9.06 -22.30 -8.98
CA VAL A 402 -9.50 -22.72 -7.64
C VAL A 402 -10.87 -22.11 -7.29
N ARG A 403 -11.09 -20.83 -7.60
CA ARG A 403 -12.38 -20.17 -7.40
C ARG A 403 -13.49 -20.83 -8.21
N SER A 404 -13.22 -21.24 -9.46
CA SER A 404 -14.21 -21.87 -10.32
C SER A 404 -14.68 -23.22 -9.78
N LEU A 405 -13.79 -23.98 -9.12
CA LEU A 405 -14.12 -25.25 -8.47
C LEU A 405 -15.16 -25.10 -7.35
N ARG A 406 -15.26 -23.96 -6.71
CA ARG A 406 -16.27 -23.67 -5.68
C ARG A 406 -17.71 -23.91 -6.17
N ASN A 407 -17.95 -23.74 -7.46
CA ASN A 407 -19.28 -23.90 -8.05
C ASN A 407 -19.60 -25.36 -8.43
N THR A 408 -18.68 -26.28 -8.23
CA THR A 408 -18.90 -27.69 -8.49
C THR A 408 -19.66 -28.36 -7.34
N SER A 409 -20.32 -29.49 -7.63
CA SER A 409 -21.09 -30.23 -6.61
C SER A 409 -20.24 -30.68 -5.40
N VAL A 410 -18.94 -30.87 -5.60
CA VAL A 410 -17.98 -31.25 -4.54
C VAL A 410 -17.81 -30.16 -3.51
N PHE A 411 -17.82 -28.88 -3.92
CA PHE A 411 -17.50 -27.72 -3.08
C PHE A 411 -18.66 -26.73 -2.88
N VAL A 412 -19.91 -27.15 -3.18
CA VAL A 412 -21.11 -26.35 -2.86
C VAL A 412 -21.12 -25.92 -1.39
N ASN A 413 -20.73 -26.85 -0.52
CA ASN A 413 -20.34 -26.55 0.85
C ASN A 413 -18.83 -26.74 0.99
N ARG A 414 -18.17 -25.90 1.80
CA ARG A 414 -16.74 -26.08 2.09
C ARG A 414 -16.51 -27.49 2.65
N VAL A 415 -15.47 -28.14 2.14
CA VAL A 415 -15.10 -29.46 2.70
C VAL A 415 -14.26 -29.29 3.97
N PRO A 416 -14.36 -30.21 4.94
CA PRO A 416 -13.62 -30.09 6.20
C PRO A 416 -12.11 -30.23 6.00
N LEU A 417 -11.66 -31.08 5.08
CA LEU A 417 -10.25 -31.30 4.77
C LEU A 417 -10.06 -31.50 3.26
N LEU A 418 -9.05 -30.83 2.72
CA LEU A 418 -8.58 -30.97 1.34
C LEU A 418 -7.06 -31.13 1.37
N TYR A 419 -6.54 -32.15 0.70
CA TYR A 419 -5.11 -32.25 0.43
C TYR A 419 -4.75 -31.47 -0.83
N THR A 420 -3.52 -30.92 -0.88
CA THR A 420 -2.97 -30.28 -2.09
C THR A 420 -1.65 -30.93 -2.46
N PHE A 421 -1.50 -31.30 -3.72
CA PHE A 421 -0.27 -31.85 -4.26
C PHE A 421 0.24 -30.87 -5.33
N ASP A 422 1.38 -30.24 -5.05
CA ASP A 422 2.02 -29.19 -5.85
C ASP A 422 1.19 -27.90 -6.08
N VAL A 423 0.04 -27.77 -5.44
CA VAL A 423 -0.80 -26.56 -5.49
C VAL A 423 -0.67 -25.79 -4.19
N ALA A 424 -0.33 -24.50 -4.28
CA ALA A 424 -0.20 -23.64 -3.10
C ALA A 424 -1.53 -23.48 -2.34
N ASP A 425 -1.46 -23.56 -1.01
CA ASP A 425 -2.61 -23.72 -0.12
C ASP A 425 -3.50 -22.48 0.09
N PRO A 426 -3.03 -21.22 0.00
CA PRO A 426 -3.86 -20.07 0.44
C PRO A 426 -5.19 -19.95 -0.30
N ALA A 427 -5.22 -20.08 -1.63
CA ALA A 427 -6.45 -19.99 -2.40
C ALA A 427 -7.41 -21.18 -2.14
N PRO A 428 -6.96 -22.45 -2.17
CA PRO A 428 -7.77 -23.58 -1.74
C PRO A 428 -8.36 -23.42 -0.34
N ARG A 429 -7.57 -22.94 0.61
CA ARG A 429 -7.99 -22.69 2.00
C ARG A 429 -9.05 -21.58 2.07
N PHE A 430 -8.96 -20.57 1.23
CA PHE A 430 -9.97 -19.53 1.19
C PHE A 430 -11.26 -20.00 0.51
N TYR A 431 -11.18 -20.65 -0.63
CA TYR A 431 -12.36 -20.94 -1.46
C TYR A 431 -13.02 -22.29 -1.17
N LEU A 432 -12.26 -23.35 -0.90
CA LEU A 432 -12.74 -24.71 -1.02
C LEU A 432 -12.87 -25.46 0.32
N ALA A 433 -11.91 -25.29 1.24
CA ALA A 433 -11.83 -26.14 2.43
C ALA A 433 -11.63 -25.35 3.71
N ASP A 434 -12.01 -25.96 4.84
CA ASP A 434 -11.73 -25.39 6.17
C ASP A 434 -10.28 -25.65 6.60
N ARG A 435 -9.78 -26.83 6.26
CA ARG A 435 -8.40 -27.25 6.47
C ARG A 435 -7.78 -27.71 5.16
N VAL A 436 -6.60 -27.24 4.86
CA VAL A 436 -5.81 -27.65 3.69
C VAL A 436 -4.46 -28.16 4.19
N GLU A 437 -4.03 -29.30 3.68
CA GLU A 437 -2.73 -29.90 3.99
C GLU A 437 -2.01 -30.22 2.69
N SER A 438 -0.75 -29.75 2.58
CA SER A 438 0.12 -30.18 1.49
C SER A 438 0.56 -31.62 1.71
N ILE A 439 0.54 -32.42 0.65
CA ILE A 439 0.90 -33.83 0.68
C ILE A 439 1.85 -34.13 -0.48
N ASP A 440 2.82 -34.99 -0.25
CA ASP A 440 3.68 -35.51 -1.30
C ASP A 440 3.11 -36.81 -1.88
N GLN A 441 3.74 -37.29 -2.95
CA GLN A 441 3.31 -38.54 -3.59
C GLN A 441 3.31 -39.73 -2.62
N GLN A 442 4.33 -39.87 -1.77
CA GLN A 442 4.41 -40.94 -0.78
C GLN A 442 3.29 -40.85 0.26
N GLY A 443 2.90 -39.61 0.61
CA GLY A 443 1.77 -39.38 1.49
C GLY A 443 0.45 -39.88 0.90
N LEU A 444 0.18 -39.55 -0.37
CA LEU A 444 -1.00 -40.02 -1.09
C LEU A 444 -1.00 -41.56 -1.17
N GLU A 445 0.13 -42.19 -1.51
CA GLU A 445 0.26 -43.64 -1.56
C GLU A 445 0.00 -44.28 -0.17
N ARG A 446 0.43 -43.64 0.93
CA ARG A 446 0.14 -44.10 2.29
C ARG A 446 -1.34 -44.04 2.63
N LEU A 447 -2.07 -42.97 2.21
CA LEU A 447 -3.51 -42.88 2.40
C LEU A 447 -4.26 -43.97 1.67
N ILE A 448 -3.88 -44.25 0.42
CA ILE A 448 -4.44 -45.37 -0.38
C ILE A 448 -4.18 -46.73 0.29
N ALA A 449 -2.95 -46.99 0.73
CA ALA A 449 -2.57 -48.21 1.42
C ALA A 449 -3.34 -48.44 2.71
N ARG A 450 -3.68 -47.35 3.44
CA ARG A 450 -4.50 -47.39 4.65
C ARG A 450 -6.01 -47.41 4.38
N ARG A 451 -6.42 -47.30 3.11
CA ARG A 451 -7.82 -47.16 2.71
C ARG A 451 -8.52 -45.96 3.37
N GLU A 452 -7.81 -44.87 3.56
CA GLU A 452 -8.34 -43.62 4.11
C GLU A 452 -8.92 -42.78 2.97
N ALA A 453 -10.21 -42.43 3.04
CA ALA A 453 -10.88 -41.58 2.06
C ALA A 453 -10.27 -40.15 2.07
N PHE A 454 -10.02 -39.59 0.87
CA PHE A 454 -9.48 -38.26 0.74
C PHE A 454 -9.97 -37.52 -0.52
N LEU A 455 -9.90 -36.18 -0.46
CA LEU A 455 -9.96 -35.28 -1.61
C LEU A 455 -8.58 -34.64 -1.79
N CYS A 456 -8.04 -34.67 -3.00
CA CYS A 456 -6.76 -34.06 -3.33
C CYS A 456 -6.85 -33.13 -4.55
N LEU A 457 -6.46 -31.89 -4.41
CA LEU A 457 -6.32 -30.92 -5.50
C LEU A 457 -4.90 -30.99 -6.05
N THR A 458 -4.77 -31.18 -7.36
CA THR A 458 -3.47 -31.22 -8.03
C THR A 458 -3.59 -30.70 -9.48
N PHE A 459 -2.48 -30.66 -10.22
CA PHE A 459 -2.51 -30.39 -11.65
C PHE A 459 -3.15 -31.53 -12.43
N LYS A 460 -3.91 -31.18 -13.46
CA LYS A 460 -4.64 -32.16 -14.27
C LYS A 460 -3.74 -33.21 -14.92
N SER A 461 -2.52 -32.80 -15.33
CA SER A 461 -1.50 -33.72 -15.87
C SER A 461 -1.08 -34.76 -14.83
N GLN A 462 -0.78 -34.30 -13.59
CA GLN A 462 -0.39 -35.18 -12.49
C GLN A 462 -1.54 -36.08 -12.05
N ALA A 463 -2.77 -35.57 -12.03
CA ALA A 463 -3.94 -36.38 -11.74
C ALA A 463 -4.09 -37.57 -12.71
N GLY A 464 -3.92 -37.32 -14.03
CA GLY A 464 -3.96 -38.36 -15.06
C GLY A 464 -2.87 -39.41 -14.85
N GLU A 465 -1.64 -38.99 -14.60
CA GLU A 465 -0.53 -39.90 -14.33
C GLU A 465 -0.75 -40.71 -13.04
N PHE A 466 -1.24 -40.09 -11.98
CA PHE A 466 -1.50 -40.74 -10.70
C PHE A 466 -2.60 -41.79 -10.81
N LEU A 467 -3.69 -41.50 -11.56
CA LEU A 467 -4.76 -42.49 -11.84
C LEU A 467 -4.26 -43.68 -12.67
N MET A 468 -3.42 -43.44 -13.67
CA MET A 468 -2.84 -44.53 -14.49
C MET A 468 -1.97 -45.46 -13.64
N ASN A 469 -1.13 -44.88 -12.78
CA ASN A 469 -0.23 -45.66 -11.92
C ASN A 469 -0.96 -46.42 -10.82
N HIS A 470 -2.16 -45.99 -10.42
CA HIS A 470 -3.00 -46.60 -9.39
C HIS A 470 -4.34 -47.12 -9.93
N SER A 471 -4.37 -47.68 -11.14
CA SER A 471 -5.58 -48.11 -11.84
C SER A 471 -6.45 -49.14 -11.09
N LYS A 472 -5.87 -49.82 -10.07
CA LYS A 472 -6.58 -50.77 -9.18
C LYS A 472 -7.17 -50.11 -7.93
N ALA A 473 -6.84 -48.86 -7.67
CA ALA A 473 -7.40 -48.10 -6.55
C ALA A 473 -8.74 -47.44 -6.96
N ASN A 474 -9.64 -47.28 -5.99
CA ASN A 474 -10.94 -46.62 -6.25
C ASN A 474 -10.75 -45.08 -6.30
N LEU A 475 -10.02 -44.61 -7.31
CA LEU A 475 -9.69 -43.22 -7.53
C LEU A 475 -10.49 -42.64 -8.69
N THR A 476 -11.10 -41.48 -8.50
CA THR A 476 -11.89 -40.79 -9.54
C THR A 476 -11.60 -39.29 -9.54
N ILE A 477 -11.67 -38.67 -10.72
CA ILE A 477 -11.67 -37.20 -10.82
C ILE A 477 -13.11 -36.74 -10.60
N VAL A 478 -13.37 -36.03 -9.50
CA VAL A 478 -14.72 -35.57 -9.13
C VAL A 478 -15.00 -34.13 -9.55
N ALA A 479 -13.96 -33.34 -9.80
CA ALA A 479 -14.06 -31.99 -10.35
C ALA A 479 -12.77 -31.65 -11.11
N SER A 480 -12.87 -30.81 -12.14
CA SER A 480 -11.69 -30.32 -12.86
C SER A 480 -11.95 -28.99 -13.54
N THR A 481 -10.85 -28.27 -13.82
CA THR A 481 -10.79 -27.09 -14.68
C THR A 481 -9.87 -27.37 -15.87
N ASP A 482 -9.39 -26.32 -16.55
CA ASP A 482 -8.43 -26.51 -17.64
C ASP A 482 -7.08 -27.04 -17.13
N TYR A 483 -6.63 -26.59 -15.93
CA TYR A 483 -5.32 -26.90 -15.39
C TYR A 483 -5.34 -27.76 -14.13
N LEU A 484 -6.40 -27.70 -13.33
CA LEU A 484 -6.51 -28.37 -12.03
C LEU A 484 -7.52 -29.52 -12.07
N ALA A 485 -7.28 -30.51 -11.24
CA ALA A 485 -8.20 -31.62 -11.00
C ALA A 485 -8.29 -31.95 -9.51
N VAL A 486 -9.46 -32.39 -9.08
CA VAL A 486 -9.71 -32.92 -7.74
C VAL A 486 -9.88 -34.43 -7.85
N ILE A 487 -8.97 -35.13 -7.20
CA ILE A 487 -9.00 -36.58 -7.08
C ILE A 487 -9.74 -36.94 -5.79
N GLU A 488 -10.70 -37.84 -5.89
CA GLU A 488 -11.36 -38.46 -4.74
C GLU A 488 -10.92 -39.92 -4.63
N TYR A 489 -10.59 -40.37 -3.44
CA TYR A 489 -10.45 -41.78 -3.07
C TYR A 489 -11.55 -42.11 -2.05
N ARG A 490 -12.30 -43.20 -2.34
CA ARG A 490 -13.39 -43.69 -1.48
C ARG A 490 -13.07 -45.06 -0.90
#